data_d5c674c0ca8296e623693a98b8e35f4a
#
_entry.id   d5c674c0ca8296e623693a98b8e35f4a
#
_cell.length_a   1.000
_cell.length_b   1.000
_cell.length_c   1.000
_cell.angle_alpha   90.00
_cell.angle_beta   90.00
_cell.angle_gamma   90.00
#
_symmetry.space_group_name_H-M   'P 1'
#
loop_
_entity.id
_entity.type
_entity.pdbx_description
1 polymer ?
#
loop_
_entity_poly.entity_id
_entity_poly.type
_entity_poly.pdbx_seq_one_letter_code
_entity_poly.pdbx_strand_id
1 'polypeptide(L)'
;MRRFVCLILATITLASCSDRLIYKDKDAPIEDRVSDLLKRMTIKEKTGQLLCPLGWFMYEKTDDKTVELSALFKQRMNDMPIGGAWAVLRADPWTQKTLESGLNPRQSAEVMNKMQRYAVENTRLGIPILFAEEATHGHMAIGTTTFPTGIGQACTFDADLLQQMGQSVALEVRLQGGQVGFGPVLDLARDARWG
;
A
#
# COMPACT_ATOMS: atom_id res chain seq x y z
N MET A 1 -71.76 21.17 -28.22
CA MET A 1 -70.43 21.76 -27.99
C MET A 1 -69.62 20.86 -27.03
N ARG A 2 -68.71 20.05 -27.57
CA ARG A 2 -67.83 19.16 -26.80
C ARG A 2 -66.49 19.86 -26.63
N ARG A 3 -66.14 20.18 -25.38
CA ARG A 3 -64.83 20.73 -25.05
C ARG A 3 -63.83 19.59 -24.93
N PHE A 4 -62.84 19.50 -25.80
CA PHE A 4 -61.68 18.62 -25.66
C PHE A 4 -60.68 19.29 -24.69
N VAL A 5 -60.45 18.61 -23.55
CA VAL A 5 -59.40 18.98 -22.64
C VAL A 5 -58.16 18.18 -23.04
N CYS A 6 -57.18 18.81 -23.64
CA CYS A 6 -55.86 18.21 -23.87
C CYS A 6 -55.09 18.19 -22.56
N LEU A 7 -54.90 17.00 -21.94
CA LEU A 7 -53.97 16.76 -20.87
C LEU A 7 -52.58 16.62 -21.48
N ILE A 8 -51.73 17.65 -21.32
CA ILE A 8 -50.31 17.54 -21.61
C ILE A 8 -49.64 16.84 -20.39
N LEU A 9 -49.31 15.55 -20.53
CA LEU A 9 -48.44 14.86 -19.60
C LEU A 9 -47.01 15.36 -19.85
N ALA A 10 -46.54 16.27 -19.02
CA ALA A 10 -45.12 16.60 -18.94
C ALA A 10 -44.37 15.43 -18.22
N THR A 11 -43.77 14.56 -18.99
CA THR A 11 -42.82 13.58 -18.48
C THR A 11 -41.55 14.32 -18.08
N ILE A 12 -41.45 14.61 -16.78
CA ILE A 12 -40.18 15.05 -16.18
C ILE A 12 -39.26 13.84 -16.14
N THR A 13 -38.42 13.68 -17.12
CA THR A 13 -37.27 12.79 -17.06
C THR A 13 -36.31 13.37 -16.04
N LEU A 14 -36.39 12.86 -14.82
CA LEU A 14 -35.31 13.02 -13.84
C LEU A 14 -34.08 12.38 -14.45
N ALA A 15 -33.24 13.16 -15.11
CA ALA A 15 -31.90 12.81 -15.45
C ALA A 15 -31.19 12.60 -14.08
N SER A 16 -31.20 11.36 -13.59
CA SER A 16 -30.31 10.95 -12.53
C SER A 16 -28.90 11.17 -13.05
N CYS A 17 -28.32 12.32 -12.69
CA CYS A 17 -26.91 12.56 -12.86
C CYS A 17 -26.23 11.54 -11.91
N SER A 18 -26.06 10.32 -12.37
CA SER A 18 -25.20 9.38 -11.67
C SER A 18 -23.83 10.02 -11.68
N ASP A 19 -23.38 10.43 -10.51
CA ASP A 19 -22.09 11.09 -10.32
C ASP A 19 -20.99 10.08 -10.70
N ARG A 20 -20.68 10.02 -12.01
CA ARG A 20 -19.74 9.04 -12.58
C ARG A 20 -18.40 9.19 -11.87
N LEU A 21 -17.94 8.10 -11.27
CA LEU A 21 -16.67 8.06 -10.57
C LEU A 21 -15.53 7.88 -11.59
N ILE A 22 -15.11 8.98 -12.22
CA ILE A 22 -14.09 8.98 -13.27
C ILE A 22 -12.77 8.41 -12.73
N TYR A 23 -12.44 8.68 -11.46
CA TYR A 23 -11.22 8.16 -10.84
C TYR A 23 -11.16 6.63 -10.76
N LYS A 24 -12.31 5.94 -10.81
CA LYS A 24 -12.39 4.46 -10.83
C LYS A 24 -12.36 3.89 -12.24
N ASP A 25 -12.52 4.71 -13.26
CA ASP A 25 -12.49 4.29 -14.66
C ASP A 25 -11.03 4.08 -15.10
N LYS A 26 -10.62 2.83 -15.27
CA LYS A 26 -9.24 2.48 -15.65
C LYS A 26 -8.83 2.99 -17.04
N ASP A 27 -9.82 3.22 -17.92
CA ASP A 27 -9.60 3.63 -19.30
C ASP A 27 -9.65 5.17 -19.48
N ALA A 28 -10.05 5.91 -18.44
CA ALA A 28 -10.00 7.37 -18.45
C ALA A 28 -8.54 7.88 -18.29
N PRO A 29 -8.20 9.05 -18.90
CA PRO A 29 -6.89 9.67 -18.74
C PRO A 29 -6.51 9.86 -17.27
N ILE A 30 -5.23 9.66 -16.95
CA ILE A 30 -4.73 9.73 -15.55
C ILE A 30 -5.04 11.10 -14.93
N GLU A 31 -4.84 12.20 -15.66
CA GLU A 31 -5.09 13.56 -15.17
C GLU A 31 -6.57 13.80 -14.83
N ASP A 32 -7.48 13.26 -15.62
CA ASP A 32 -8.92 13.35 -15.34
C ASP A 32 -9.29 12.55 -14.10
N ARG A 33 -8.72 11.36 -13.94
CA ARG A 33 -8.89 10.52 -12.76
C ARG A 33 -8.37 11.20 -11.50
N VAL A 34 -7.17 11.75 -11.54
CA VAL A 34 -6.57 12.50 -10.42
C VAL A 34 -7.40 13.71 -10.07
N SER A 35 -7.81 14.50 -11.08
CA SER A 35 -8.62 15.69 -10.88
C SER A 35 -9.99 15.38 -10.26
N ASP A 36 -10.66 14.32 -10.70
CA ASP A 36 -11.94 13.88 -10.16
C ASP A 36 -11.78 13.40 -8.70
N LEU A 37 -10.75 12.58 -8.42
CA LEU A 37 -10.46 12.10 -7.06
C LEU A 37 -10.20 13.27 -6.10
N LEU A 38 -9.31 14.19 -6.46
CA LEU A 38 -8.94 15.34 -5.63
C LEU A 38 -10.12 16.24 -5.29
N LYS A 39 -11.07 16.42 -6.23
CA LYS A 39 -12.31 17.19 -6.00
C LYS A 39 -13.23 16.52 -4.97
N ARG A 40 -13.23 15.20 -4.92
CA ARG A 40 -14.06 14.41 -3.98
C ARG A 40 -13.46 14.29 -2.60
N MET A 41 -12.14 14.41 -2.47
CA MET A 41 -11.42 14.24 -1.21
C MET A 41 -11.65 15.39 -0.25
N THR A 42 -11.97 15.06 1.01
CA THR A 42 -11.90 15.98 2.13
C THR A 42 -10.44 16.33 2.46
N ILE A 43 -10.23 17.42 3.21
CA ILE A 43 -8.89 17.76 3.73
C ILE A 43 -8.29 16.60 4.52
N LYS A 44 -9.09 15.94 5.36
CA LYS A 44 -8.64 14.79 6.17
C LYS A 44 -8.15 13.62 5.30
N GLU A 45 -8.87 13.30 4.23
CA GLU A 45 -8.46 12.26 3.29
C GLU A 45 -7.21 12.65 2.50
N LYS A 46 -7.09 13.91 2.08
CA LYS A 46 -5.87 14.41 1.43
C LYS A 46 -4.66 14.30 2.35
N THR A 47 -4.81 14.70 3.62
CA THR A 47 -3.76 14.57 4.62
C THR A 47 -3.40 13.11 4.85
N GLY A 48 -4.40 12.22 4.94
CA GLY A 48 -4.18 10.78 5.09
C GLY A 48 -3.32 10.19 3.96
N GLN A 49 -3.52 10.64 2.71
CA GLN A 49 -2.73 10.16 1.56
C GLN A 49 -1.24 10.55 1.65
N LEU A 50 -0.87 11.55 2.44
CA LEU A 50 0.52 11.94 2.67
C LEU A 50 1.18 11.13 3.81
N LEU A 51 0.43 10.31 4.53
CA LEU A 51 0.94 9.53 5.65
C LEU A 51 1.42 8.16 5.19
N CYS A 52 2.59 7.78 5.71
CA CYS A 52 3.17 6.45 5.57
C CYS A 52 3.68 5.96 6.95
N PRO A 53 2.77 5.62 7.87
CA PRO A 53 3.15 5.20 9.21
C PRO A 53 3.77 3.81 9.23
N LEU A 54 4.43 3.49 10.36
CA LEU A 54 4.97 2.17 10.67
C LEU A 54 3.87 1.10 10.67
N GLY A 55 4.14 -0.07 10.09
CA GLY A 55 3.12 -1.05 9.76
C GLY A 55 3.14 -2.37 10.52
N TRP A 56 4.25 -2.77 11.17
CA TRP A 56 4.38 -4.10 11.78
C TRP A 56 3.44 -4.37 12.98
N PHE A 57 2.67 -3.41 13.44
CA PHE A 57 1.61 -3.56 14.44
C PHE A 57 0.19 -3.41 13.85
N MET A 58 0.07 -3.34 12.52
CA MET A 58 -1.21 -3.24 11.83
C MET A 58 -1.89 -4.60 11.62
N TYR A 59 -1.27 -5.66 12.06
CA TYR A 59 -1.81 -7.02 12.03
C TYR A 59 -1.59 -7.71 13.37
N GLU A 60 -2.37 -8.77 13.59
CA GLU A 60 -2.26 -9.69 14.73
C GLU A 60 -2.17 -11.12 14.21
N LYS A 61 -1.14 -11.84 14.64
CA LYS A 61 -0.98 -13.26 14.38
C LYS A 61 -1.52 -14.00 15.60
N THR A 62 -2.66 -14.69 15.42
CA THR A 62 -3.31 -15.43 16.50
C THR A 62 -2.76 -16.85 16.65
N ASP A 63 -2.30 -17.44 15.54
CA ASP A 63 -1.66 -18.76 15.48
C ASP A 63 -0.83 -18.89 14.19
N ASP A 64 -0.27 -20.07 13.94
CA ASP A 64 0.55 -20.31 12.74
C ASP A 64 -0.23 -20.32 11.42
N LYS A 65 -1.55 -20.26 11.45
CA LYS A 65 -2.42 -20.31 10.26
C LYS A 65 -3.20 -19.02 10.05
N THR A 66 -3.43 -18.27 11.13
CA THR A 66 -4.38 -17.15 11.14
C THR A 66 -3.67 -15.83 11.38
N VAL A 67 -3.81 -14.91 10.45
CA VAL A 67 -3.38 -13.51 10.57
C VAL A 67 -4.57 -12.60 10.31
N GLU A 68 -4.81 -11.65 11.21
CA GLU A 68 -5.93 -10.71 11.12
C GLU A 68 -5.46 -9.26 11.14
N LEU A 69 -6.32 -8.35 10.66
CA LEU A 69 -6.07 -6.92 10.73
C LEU A 69 -6.29 -6.43 12.15
N SER A 70 -5.32 -5.70 12.71
CA SER A 70 -5.43 -5.16 14.06
C SER A 70 -6.57 -4.14 14.18
N ALA A 71 -7.08 -3.97 15.39
CA ALA A 71 -8.06 -2.93 15.69
C ALA A 71 -7.53 -1.54 15.36
N LEU A 72 -6.23 -1.30 15.62
CA LEU A 72 -5.55 -0.04 15.32
C LEU A 72 -5.58 0.28 13.81
N PHE A 73 -5.30 -0.71 12.94
CA PHE A 73 -5.36 -0.52 11.49
C PHE A 73 -6.77 -0.13 11.05
N LYS A 74 -7.78 -0.88 11.49
CA LYS A 74 -9.18 -0.62 11.13
C LYS A 74 -9.64 0.76 11.61
N GLN A 75 -9.32 1.13 12.85
CA GLN A 75 -9.61 2.45 13.39
C GLN A 75 -8.96 3.55 12.55
N ARG A 76 -7.67 3.42 12.23
CA ARG A 76 -6.93 4.40 11.44
C ARG A 76 -7.52 4.59 10.05
N MET A 77 -7.86 3.49 9.37
CA MET A 77 -8.48 3.54 8.05
C MET A 77 -9.87 4.18 8.07
N ASN A 78 -10.64 4.00 9.13
CA ASN A 78 -11.96 4.62 9.30
C ASN A 78 -11.86 6.11 9.65
N ASP A 79 -10.87 6.48 10.47
CA ASP A 79 -10.69 7.87 10.89
C ASP A 79 -10.05 8.71 9.79
N MET A 80 -8.95 8.26 9.25
CA MET A 80 -8.15 8.97 8.25
C MET A 80 -7.42 7.96 7.38
N PRO A 81 -8.00 7.54 6.23
CA PRO A 81 -7.41 6.55 5.35
C PRO A 81 -6.00 6.96 4.93
N ILE A 82 -5.01 6.11 5.24
CA ILE A 82 -3.60 6.36 4.93
C ILE A 82 -3.29 6.03 3.47
N GLY A 83 -2.40 6.81 2.85
CA GLY A 83 -1.93 6.59 1.49
C GLY A 83 -0.84 5.55 1.38
N GLY A 84 -0.04 5.38 2.42
CA GLY A 84 1.03 4.38 2.50
C GLY A 84 1.12 3.72 3.86
N ALA A 85 1.85 2.60 3.91
CA ALA A 85 2.32 1.99 5.15
C ALA A 85 3.74 1.49 4.93
N TRP A 86 4.61 1.68 5.93
CA TRP A 86 6.00 1.30 5.85
C TRP A 86 6.32 0.15 6.80
N ALA A 87 7.14 -0.80 6.31
CA ALA A 87 7.68 -1.88 7.11
C ALA A 87 6.61 -2.77 7.78
N VAL A 88 5.53 -3.08 7.06
CA VAL A 88 4.48 -3.97 7.56
C VAL A 88 5.03 -5.35 7.86
N LEU A 89 5.93 -5.85 6.98
CA LEU A 89 6.47 -7.19 7.03
C LEU A 89 7.82 -7.28 7.74
N ARG A 90 8.39 -6.14 8.10
CA ARG A 90 9.74 -6.08 8.71
C ARG A 90 9.82 -6.92 9.98
N ALA A 91 10.84 -7.77 10.05
CA ALA A 91 11.12 -8.65 11.16
C ALA A 91 12.60 -8.61 11.52
N ASP A 92 12.94 -7.87 12.55
CA ASP A 92 14.30 -7.66 13.04
C ASP A 92 14.28 -7.27 14.53
N PRO A 93 15.45 -7.09 15.18
CA PRO A 93 15.52 -6.70 16.58
C PRO A 93 14.85 -5.37 16.91
N TRP A 94 14.73 -4.46 15.95
CA TRP A 94 14.05 -3.18 16.18
C TRP A 94 12.53 -3.34 16.28
N THR A 95 11.95 -4.15 15.40
CA THR A 95 10.51 -4.43 15.40
C THR A 95 10.12 -5.47 16.46
N GLN A 96 11.11 -6.19 17.01
CA GLN A 96 10.94 -7.32 17.92
C GLN A 96 10.07 -8.47 17.35
N LYS A 97 9.91 -8.51 16.02
CA LYS A 97 9.26 -9.62 15.34
C LYS A 97 10.25 -10.79 15.20
N THR A 98 9.82 -11.96 15.61
CA THR A 98 10.55 -13.21 15.54
C THR A 98 9.90 -14.16 14.52
N LEU A 99 10.48 -15.34 14.32
CA LEU A 99 9.85 -16.39 13.51
C LEU A 99 8.47 -16.79 14.04
N GLU A 100 8.24 -16.65 15.33
CA GLU A 100 6.96 -16.98 15.98
C GLU A 100 5.94 -15.85 15.83
N SER A 101 6.35 -14.61 16.10
CA SER A 101 5.45 -13.45 16.14
C SER A 101 5.35 -12.69 14.80
N GLY A 102 6.31 -12.87 13.89
CA GLY A 102 6.30 -12.32 12.55
C GLY A 102 5.58 -13.23 11.55
N LEU A 103 5.54 -12.82 10.31
CA LEU A 103 4.77 -13.47 9.24
C LEU A 103 5.69 -14.27 8.32
N ASN A 104 5.34 -15.52 8.02
CA ASN A 104 5.95 -16.24 6.92
C ASN A 104 5.51 -15.65 5.56
N PRO A 105 6.16 -15.99 4.42
CA PRO A 105 5.86 -15.37 3.12
C PRO A 105 4.39 -15.49 2.68
N ARG A 106 3.72 -16.60 3.00
CA ARG A 106 2.30 -16.79 2.70
C ARG A 106 1.43 -15.86 3.54
N GLN A 107 1.67 -15.78 4.84
CA GLN A 107 0.95 -14.89 5.75
C GLN A 107 1.19 -13.42 5.40
N SER A 108 2.41 -13.09 4.94
CA SER A 108 2.75 -11.75 4.44
C SER A 108 1.86 -11.35 3.28
N ALA A 109 1.79 -12.16 2.23
CA ALA A 109 0.92 -11.90 1.09
C ALA A 109 -0.57 -11.85 1.49
N GLU A 110 -0.99 -12.72 2.42
CA GLU A 110 -2.36 -12.76 2.91
C GLU A 110 -2.75 -11.47 3.66
N VAL A 111 -1.92 -11.01 4.60
CA VAL A 111 -2.22 -9.78 5.36
C VAL A 111 -2.19 -8.55 4.49
N MET A 112 -1.24 -8.45 3.57
CA MET A 112 -1.18 -7.33 2.61
C MET A 112 -2.43 -7.28 1.75
N ASN A 113 -2.92 -8.43 1.27
CA ASN A 113 -4.18 -8.52 0.53
C ASN A 113 -5.40 -8.17 1.40
N LYS A 114 -5.42 -8.57 2.68
CA LYS A 114 -6.48 -8.17 3.62
C LYS A 114 -6.50 -6.66 3.83
N MET A 115 -5.33 -6.02 3.99
CA MET A 115 -5.21 -4.57 4.14
C MET A 115 -5.69 -3.83 2.89
N GLN A 116 -5.28 -4.27 1.69
CA GLN A 116 -5.74 -3.67 0.43
C GLN A 116 -7.25 -3.80 0.26
N ARG A 117 -7.78 -4.99 0.51
CA ARG A 117 -9.23 -5.22 0.43
C ARG A 117 -9.98 -4.31 1.40
N TYR A 118 -9.50 -4.20 2.64
CA TYR A 118 -10.11 -3.31 3.62
C TYR A 118 -10.10 -1.86 3.14
N ALA A 119 -8.98 -1.37 2.63
CA ALA A 119 -8.86 -0.01 2.11
C ALA A 119 -9.85 0.27 0.96
N VAL A 120 -9.97 -0.67 0.03
CA VAL A 120 -10.83 -0.52 -1.15
C VAL A 120 -12.32 -0.67 -0.81
N GLU A 121 -12.68 -1.61 0.05
CA GLU A 121 -14.07 -1.96 0.31
C GLU A 121 -14.69 -1.24 1.52
N ASN A 122 -13.88 -0.79 2.48
CA ASN A 122 -14.36 -0.23 3.76
C ASN A 122 -14.02 1.25 3.94
N THR A 123 -13.46 1.93 2.94
CA THR A 123 -13.27 3.38 2.99
C THR A 123 -14.12 4.08 1.93
N ARG A 124 -14.48 5.33 2.16
CA ARG A 124 -15.41 6.08 1.31
C ARG A 124 -14.96 6.19 -0.15
N LEU A 125 -13.68 6.40 -0.39
CA LEU A 125 -13.13 6.56 -1.75
C LEU A 125 -12.51 5.28 -2.30
N GLY A 126 -12.25 4.29 -1.47
CA GLY A 126 -11.67 3.02 -1.90
C GLY A 126 -10.27 3.15 -2.50
N ILE A 127 -9.43 4.05 -1.94
CA ILE A 127 -8.07 4.25 -2.43
C ILE A 127 -7.17 3.15 -1.87
N PRO A 128 -6.44 2.41 -2.73
CA PRO A 128 -5.48 1.40 -2.27
C PRO A 128 -4.32 2.01 -1.49
N ILE A 129 -3.72 1.22 -0.59
CA ILE A 129 -2.53 1.60 0.17
C ILE A 129 -1.27 1.30 -0.66
N LEU A 130 -0.29 2.20 -0.64
CA LEU A 130 1.04 1.95 -1.18
C LEU A 130 1.93 1.38 -0.07
N PHE A 131 2.30 0.10 -0.17
CA PHE A 131 3.16 -0.55 0.82
C PHE A 131 4.62 -0.37 0.47
N ALA A 132 5.36 0.22 1.42
CA ALA A 132 6.80 0.41 1.37
C ALA A 132 7.47 -0.54 2.36
N GLU A 133 8.44 -1.31 1.88
CA GLU A 133 9.16 -2.29 2.70
C GLU A 133 10.66 -1.98 2.73
N GLU A 134 11.31 -2.36 3.82
CA GLU A 134 12.74 -2.20 3.98
C GLU A 134 13.48 -3.22 3.12
N ALA A 135 14.37 -2.73 2.24
CA ALA A 135 15.06 -3.55 1.25
C ALA A 135 16.52 -3.10 1.01
N THR A 136 17.21 -2.68 2.05
CA THR A 136 18.56 -2.10 1.98
C THR A 136 19.62 -3.10 1.51
N HIS A 137 19.51 -4.35 1.91
CA HIS A 137 20.38 -5.47 1.50
C HIS A 137 19.62 -6.80 1.48
N GLY A 138 18.45 -6.80 0.90
CA GLY A 138 17.44 -7.84 0.89
C GLY A 138 16.16 -7.32 1.51
N HIS A 139 15.04 -7.97 1.21
CA HIS A 139 13.77 -7.66 1.87
C HIS A 139 13.83 -8.07 3.35
N MET A 140 13.65 -7.13 4.26
CA MET A 140 13.80 -7.36 5.70
C MET A 140 12.55 -8.03 6.31
N ALA A 141 12.07 -9.10 5.68
CA ALA A 141 10.95 -9.92 6.13
C ALA A 141 11.37 -11.37 6.34
N ILE A 142 10.55 -12.14 7.02
CA ILE A 142 10.82 -13.55 7.25
C ILE A 142 10.73 -14.35 5.93
N GLY A 143 11.67 -15.27 5.74
CA GLY A 143 11.71 -16.18 4.58
C GLY A 143 12.23 -15.54 3.29
N THR A 144 12.98 -14.44 3.41
CA THR A 144 13.64 -13.75 2.32
C THR A 144 15.15 -13.90 2.39
N THR A 145 15.83 -13.52 1.31
CA THR A 145 17.30 -13.61 1.20
C THR A 145 17.96 -12.38 1.80
N THR A 146 18.88 -12.56 2.72
CA THR A 146 19.75 -11.50 3.22
C THR A 146 21.03 -11.46 2.39
N PHE A 147 21.27 -10.32 1.77
CA PHE A 147 22.49 -10.04 1.00
C PHE A 147 23.50 -9.24 1.83
N PRO A 148 24.77 -9.15 1.41
CA PRO A 148 25.76 -8.29 2.04
C PRO A 148 25.29 -6.82 2.09
N THR A 149 25.74 -6.09 3.10
CA THR A 149 25.54 -4.62 3.15
C THR A 149 26.23 -3.90 1.99
N GLY A 150 25.91 -2.63 1.76
CA GLY A 150 26.43 -1.85 0.63
C GLY A 150 27.95 -1.88 0.46
N ILE A 151 28.72 -1.88 1.57
CA ILE A 151 30.20 -2.01 1.53
C ILE A 151 30.60 -3.37 0.98
N GLY A 152 29.98 -4.45 1.45
CA GLY A 152 30.26 -5.80 0.94
C GLY A 152 29.88 -5.96 -0.52
N GLN A 153 28.76 -5.38 -0.94
CA GLN A 153 28.32 -5.34 -2.33
C GLN A 153 29.33 -4.61 -3.21
N ALA A 154 29.81 -3.44 -2.78
CA ALA A 154 30.81 -2.65 -3.51
C ALA A 154 32.15 -3.39 -3.69
N CYS A 155 32.55 -4.25 -2.74
CA CYS A 155 33.76 -5.06 -2.82
C CYS A 155 33.73 -6.12 -3.93
N THR A 156 32.57 -6.40 -4.52
CA THR A 156 32.47 -7.31 -5.67
C THR A 156 33.05 -6.70 -6.95
N PHE A 157 33.01 -5.37 -7.09
CA PHE A 157 33.32 -4.65 -8.33
C PHE A 157 32.59 -5.18 -9.56
N ASP A 158 31.39 -5.77 -9.36
CA ASP A 158 30.57 -6.43 -10.37
C ASP A 158 29.17 -5.82 -10.41
N ALA A 159 28.94 -4.92 -11.35
CA ALA A 159 27.66 -4.23 -11.51
C ALA A 159 26.53 -5.18 -11.95
N ASP A 160 26.85 -6.20 -12.77
CA ASP A 160 25.87 -7.16 -13.29
C ASP A 160 25.37 -8.06 -12.16
N LEU A 161 26.26 -8.46 -11.24
CA LEU A 161 25.89 -9.21 -10.04
C LEU A 161 24.95 -8.40 -9.15
N LEU A 162 25.24 -7.11 -8.96
CA LEU A 162 24.39 -6.21 -8.17
C LEU A 162 23.02 -6.00 -8.83
N GLN A 163 22.94 -5.95 -10.15
CA GLN A 163 21.67 -5.90 -10.86
C GLN A 163 20.83 -7.17 -10.63
N GLN A 164 21.45 -8.34 -10.71
CA GLN A 164 20.78 -9.62 -10.43
C GLN A 164 20.28 -9.70 -8.98
N MET A 165 21.10 -9.23 -8.04
CA MET A 165 20.70 -9.10 -6.64
C MET A 165 19.47 -8.18 -6.50
N GLY A 166 19.49 -7.01 -7.10
CA GLY A 166 18.37 -6.07 -7.08
C GLY A 166 17.08 -6.66 -7.65
N GLN A 167 17.18 -7.43 -8.75
CA GLN A 167 16.04 -8.15 -9.31
C GLN A 167 15.47 -9.19 -8.35
N SER A 168 16.34 -9.95 -7.66
CA SER A 168 15.93 -10.94 -6.67
C SER A 168 15.21 -10.28 -5.48
N VAL A 169 15.78 -9.22 -4.94
CA VAL A 169 15.18 -8.43 -3.85
C VAL A 169 13.81 -7.87 -4.25
N ALA A 170 13.72 -7.26 -5.43
CA ALA A 170 12.47 -6.70 -5.94
C ALA A 170 11.38 -7.76 -6.12
N LEU A 171 11.77 -8.96 -6.59
CA LEU A 171 10.85 -10.08 -6.72
C LEU A 171 10.32 -10.54 -5.37
N GLU A 172 11.20 -10.71 -4.36
CA GLU A 172 10.80 -11.11 -3.01
C GLU A 172 9.84 -10.09 -2.36
N VAL A 173 10.15 -8.78 -2.46
CA VAL A 173 9.26 -7.71 -1.99
C VAL A 173 7.91 -7.78 -2.70
N ARG A 174 7.91 -7.93 -4.02
CA ARG A 174 6.68 -7.96 -4.83
C ARG A 174 5.80 -9.16 -4.53
N LEU A 175 6.38 -10.34 -4.40
CA LEU A 175 5.65 -11.58 -4.10
C LEU A 175 4.99 -11.55 -2.72
N GLN A 176 5.54 -10.82 -1.78
CA GLN A 176 4.96 -10.65 -0.45
C GLN A 176 3.99 -9.46 -0.35
N GLY A 177 3.80 -8.69 -1.42
CA GLY A 177 2.78 -7.64 -1.51
C GLY A 177 3.32 -6.20 -1.42
N GLY A 178 4.63 -5.99 -1.29
CA GLY A 178 5.26 -4.66 -1.33
C GLY A 178 5.26 -4.05 -2.75
N GLN A 179 5.16 -2.73 -2.84
CA GLN A 179 5.23 -1.96 -4.07
C GLN A 179 6.44 -1.04 -4.11
N VAL A 180 6.96 -0.62 -2.97
CA VAL A 180 8.12 0.25 -2.83
C VAL A 180 9.16 -0.46 -1.96
N GLY A 181 10.39 -0.55 -2.43
CA GLY A 181 11.53 -1.01 -1.64
C GLY A 181 12.37 0.18 -1.20
N PHE A 182 12.58 0.36 0.10
CA PHE A 182 13.54 1.32 0.63
C PHE A 182 14.93 0.72 0.58
N GLY A 183 15.64 1.03 -0.49
CA GLY A 183 16.98 0.54 -0.85
C GLY A 183 17.34 0.92 -2.28
N PRO A 184 18.62 0.81 -2.65
CA PRO A 184 19.78 0.61 -1.77
C PRO A 184 20.10 1.84 -0.91
N VAL A 185 20.95 1.68 0.11
CA VAL A 185 21.51 2.80 0.85
C VAL A 185 22.54 3.50 -0.05
N LEU A 186 22.32 4.79 -0.35
CA LEU A 186 23.17 5.59 -1.23
C LEU A 186 23.96 6.66 -0.47
N ASP A 187 23.95 6.62 0.85
CA ASP A 187 24.66 7.57 1.69
C ASP A 187 26.16 7.41 1.55
N LEU A 188 26.86 8.55 1.56
CA LEU A 188 28.32 8.56 1.59
C LEU A 188 28.78 8.28 3.02
N ALA A 189 29.46 7.17 3.23
CA ALA A 189 30.06 6.77 4.51
C ALA A 189 31.26 7.67 4.87
N ARG A 190 31.03 8.93 5.22
CA ARG A 190 32.06 9.89 5.63
C ARG A 190 32.52 9.71 7.06
N ASP A 191 31.75 9.04 7.88
CA ASP A 191 32.00 8.82 9.29
C ASP A 191 31.82 7.33 9.60
N ALA A 192 32.80 6.75 10.31
CA ALA A 192 32.80 5.32 10.63
C ALA A 192 31.65 4.88 11.57
N ARG A 193 30.93 5.81 12.16
CA ARG A 193 29.74 5.52 12.98
C ARG A 193 28.48 5.27 12.12
N TRP A 194 28.52 5.66 10.85
CA TRP A 194 27.43 5.35 9.92
C TRP A 194 27.46 3.87 9.56
N GLY A 195 26.36 3.16 9.82
CA GLY A 195 26.25 1.74 9.64
C GLY A 195 25.91 1.28 8.21
#